data_21a21b31366529eda07e7f68a2a619a4
#
_entry.id   21a21b31366529eda07e7f68a2a619a4
#
_cell.length_a   1.000
_cell.length_b   1.000
_cell.length_c   1.000
_cell.angle_alpha   90.00
_cell.angle_beta   90.00
_cell.angle_gamma   90.00
#
_symmetry.space_group_name_H-M   'P 1'
#
loop_
_entity.id
_entity.type
_entity.pdbx_description
1 polymer ?
#
loop_
_entity_poly.entity_id
_entity_poly.type
_entity_poly.pdbx_seq_one_letter_code
_entity_poly.pdbx_strand_id
1 'polypeptide(L)'
;MERIENPDAELARQLLAGHPGAFDRFVEVYGAKVYQYSYLMCGQREDAEEVAQETLMKVFASLDQLREPERLKAWVFRIARNACYLSLIHI
;
A
#
# COMPACT_ATOMS: atom_id res chain seq x y z
N MET A 1 -26.67 14.20 -10.28
CA MET A 1 -25.96 13.87 -9.26
C MET A 1 -24.58 13.55 -9.56
N GLU A 2 -23.71 14.05 -8.87
CA GLU A 2 -22.46 13.89 -9.12
C GLU A 2 -21.89 12.71 -8.50
N ARG A 3 -21.15 11.99 -9.19
CA ARG A 3 -20.55 10.86 -8.74
C ARG A 3 -19.36 11.19 -7.98
N ILE A 4 -19.20 10.67 -6.83
CA ILE A 4 -18.01 10.90 -6.07
C ILE A 4 -16.89 10.13 -6.62
N GLU A 5 -15.83 10.81 -6.95
CA GLU A 5 -14.69 10.19 -7.49
C GLU A 5 -14.06 9.34 -6.45
N ASN A 6 -13.54 8.20 -6.81
CA ASN A 6 -12.80 7.32 -5.89
C ASN A 6 -11.39 7.87 -5.78
N PRO A 7 -11.04 8.45 -4.64
CA PRO A 7 -9.69 9.04 -4.51
C PRO A 7 -8.59 8.02 -4.66
N ASP A 8 -8.84 6.78 -4.29
CA ASP A 8 -7.83 5.74 -4.46
C ASP A 8 -7.58 5.46 -5.93
N ALA A 9 -8.62 5.46 -6.73
CA ALA A 9 -8.46 5.21 -8.15
C ALA A 9 -7.69 6.33 -8.82
N GLU A 10 -7.96 7.57 -8.40
CA GLU A 10 -7.25 8.70 -8.98
C GLU A 10 -5.78 8.65 -8.60
N LEU A 11 -5.49 8.34 -7.34
CA LEU A 11 -4.10 8.23 -6.90
C LEU A 11 -3.41 7.11 -7.66
N ALA A 12 -4.08 5.99 -7.86
CA ALA A 12 -3.50 4.87 -8.59
C ALA A 12 -3.18 5.27 -10.02
N ARG A 13 -4.07 6.01 -10.66
CA ARG A 13 -3.84 6.43 -12.03
C ARG A 13 -2.63 7.35 -12.12
N GLN A 14 -2.47 8.23 -11.14
CA GLN A 14 -1.33 9.12 -11.12
C GLN A 14 -0.03 8.36 -10.88
N LEU A 15 -0.07 7.36 -10.02
CA LEU A 15 1.09 6.53 -9.78
C LEU A 15 1.48 5.78 -11.06
N LEU A 16 0.50 5.20 -11.72
CA LEU A 16 0.76 4.44 -12.94
C LEU A 16 1.28 5.32 -14.05
N ALA A 17 0.84 6.56 -14.07
CA ALA A 17 1.28 7.50 -15.09
C ALA A 17 2.65 8.11 -14.79
N GLY A 18 3.22 7.84 -13.62
CA GLY A 18 4.49 8.40 -13.24
C GLY A 18 4.39 9.89 -12.94
N HIS A 19 3.21 10.32 -12.47
CA HIS A 19 2.99 11.73 -12.21
C HIS A 19 3.89 12.21 -11.08
N PRO A 20 4.54 13.37 -11.23
CA PRO A 20 5.43 13.87 -10.18
C PRO A 20 4.66 14.06 -8.87
N GLY A 21 5.22 13.62 -7.78
CA GLY A 21 4.60 13.77 -6.48
C GLY A 21 3.55 12.73 -6.15
N ALA A 22 3.21 11.86 -7.09
CA ALA A 22 2.19 10.86 -6.81
C ALA A 22 2.63 9.87 -5.74
N PHE A 23 3.90 9.46 -5.78
CA PHE A 23 4.38 8.52 -4.80
C PHE A 23 4.42 9.15 -3.41
N ASP A 24 4.82 10.40 -3.32
CA ASP A 24 4.82 11.10 -2.04
C ASP A 24 3.41 11.18 -1.48
N ARG A 25 2.45 11.46 -2.34
CA ARG A 25 1.07 11.52 -1.92
C ARG A 25 0.59 10.15 -1.48
N PHE A 26 1.02 9.11 -2.16
CA PHE A 26 0.66 7.75 -1.80
C PHE A 26 1.19 7.43 -0.40
N VAL A 27 2.43 7.79 -0.13
CA VAL A 27 3.02 7.54 1.18
C VAL A 27 2.27 8.33 2.25
N GLU A 28 1.89 9.57 1.95
CA GLU A 28 1.14 10.37 2.89
C GLU A 28 -0.20 9.73 3.23
N VAL A 29 -0.89 9.23 2.24
CA VAL A 29 -2.22 8.66 2.46
C VAL A 29 -2.15 7.27 3.06
N TYR A 30 -1.25 6.45 2.56
CA TYR A 30 -1.21 5.06 2.94
C TYR A 30 -0.19 4.67 3.99
N GLY A 31 0.80 5.50 4.23
CA GLY A 31 1.88 5.12 5.12
C GLY A 31 1.39 4.74 6.50
N ALA A 32 0.59 5.61 7.12
CA ALA A 32 0.07 5.33 8.45
C ALA A 32 -0.90 4.17 8.45
N LYS A 33 -1.72 4.07 7.41
CA LYS A 33 -2.71 3.00 7.32
C LYS A 33 -2.03 1.65 7.20
N VAL A 34 -0.98 1.58 6.39
CA VAL A 34 -0.25 0.34 6.23
C VAL A 34 0.47 -0.02 7.52
N TYR A 35 1.03 0.98 8.20
CA TYR A 35 1.70 0.73 9.46
C TYR A 35 0.70 0.19 10.50
N GLN A 36 -0.46 0.82 10.61
CA GLN A 36 -1.46 0.38 11.57
C GLN A 36 -1.94 -1.04 11.25
N TYR A 37 -2.17 -1.31 9.98
CA TYR A 37 -2.61 -2.63 9.57
C TYR A 37 -1.53 -3.66 9.91
N SER A 38 -0.29 -3.34 9.63
CA SER A 38 0.81 -4.24 9.89
C SER A 38 0.97 -4.49 11.37
N TYR A 39 0.79 -3.45 12.19
CA TYR A 39 0.89 -3.60 13.63
C TYR A 39 -0.19 -4.54 14.15
N LEU A 40 -1.41 -4.40 13.64
CA LEU A 40 -2.49 -5.26 14.07
C LEU A 40 -2.29 -6.70 13.63
N MET A 41 -1.75 -6.90 12.44
CA MET A 41 -1.59 -8.23 11.91
C MET A 41 -0.34 -8.93 12.43
N CYS A 42 0.76 -8.20 12.56
CA CYS A 42 2.01 -8.78 12.99
C CYS A 42 2.18 -8.80 14.51
N GLY A 43 1.52 -7.89 15.19
CA GLY A 43 1.50 -7.90 16.63
C GLY A 43 2.70 -7.29 17.34
N GLN A 44 3.71 -6.87 16.61
CA GLN A 44 4.88 -6.27 17.21
C GLN A 44 5.28 -5.03 16.48
N ARG A 45 5.73 -4.05 17.22
CA ARG A 45 6.05 -2.76 16.68
C ARG A 45 7.18 -2.79 15.68
N GLU A 46 8.27 -3.44 16.02
CA GLU A 46 9.41 -3.50 15.11
C GLU A 46 9.07 -4.21 13.81
N ASP A 47 8.32 -5.29 13.91
CA ASP A 47 7.91 -6.01 12.73
C ASP A 47 6.99 -5.17 11.89
N ALA A 48 6.11 -4.38 12.54
CA ALA A 48 5.16 -3.56 11.81
C ALA A 48 5.88 -2.49 11.01
N GLU A 49 6.90 -1.89 11.56
CA GLU A 49 7.64 -0.85 10.86
C GLU A 49 8.35 -1.43 9.64
N GLU A 50 8.96 -2.57 9.83
CA GLU A 50 9.68 -3.20 8.75
C GLU A 50 8.73 -3.66 7.65
N VAL A 51 7.61 -4.25 8.04
CA VAL A 51 6.62 -4.72 7.09
C VAL A 51 6.01 -3.54 6.34
N ALA A 52 5.75 -2.43 7.04
CA ALA A 52 5.18 -1.27 6.38
C ALA A 52 6.14 -0.71 5.34
N GLN A 53 7.41 -0.60 5.66
CA GLN A 53 8.38 -0.11 4.71
C GLN A 53 8.50 -1.05 3.52
N GLU A 54 8.55 -2.33 3.80
CA GLU A 54 8.66 -3.31 2.74
C GLU A 54 7.45 -3.28 1.83
N THR A 55 6.27 -3.08 2.42
CA THR A 55 5.04 -3.00 1.66
C THR A 55 5.07 -1.82 0.71
N LEU A 56 5.48 -0.66 1.22
CA LEU A 56 5.51 0.53 0.37
C LEU A 56 6.52 0.37 -0.77
N MET A 57 7.65 -0.27 -0.49
CA MET A 57 8.62 -0.52 -1.53
C MET A 57 8.10 -1.50 -2.56
N LYS A 58 7.39 -2.52 -2.12
CA LYS A 58 6.83 -3.50 -3.04
C LYS A 58 5.72 -2.90 -3.89
N VAL A 59 4.93 -2.02 -3.31
CA VAL A 59 3.90 -1.32 -4.08
C VAL A 59 4.56 -0.58 -5.23
N PHE A 60 5.61 0.16 -4.92
CA PHE A 60 6.26 0.95 -5.94
C PHE A 60 6.90 0.06 -7.00
N ALA A 61 7.54 -1.01 -6.58
CA ALA A 61 8.22 -1.91 -7.50
C ALA A 61 7.26 -2.73 -8.37
N SER A 62 6.03 -2.91 -7.89
CA SER A 62 5.07 -3.78 -8.58
C SER A 62 3.89 -3.03 -9.18
N LEU A 63 4.03 -1.73 -9.38
CA LEU A 63 2.91 -0.94 -9.89
C LEU A 63 2.35 -1.46 -11.19
N ASP A 64 3.21 -2.02 -12.02
CA ASP A 64 2.77 -2.55 -13.31
C ASP A 64 1.83 -3.72 -13.16
N GLN A 65 1.73 -4.30 -11.97
CA GLN A 65 0.83 -5.41 -11.74
C GLN A 65 -0.56 -4.95 -11.31
N LEU A 66 -0.69 -3.67 -10.99
CA LEU A 66 -2.00 -3.14 -10.63
C LEU A 66 -2.76 -2.84 -11.89
N ARG A 67 -3.74 -3.68 -12.19
CA ARG A 67 -4.50 -3.51 -13.41
C ARG A 67 -5.72 -2.66 -13.29
N GLU A 68 -6.32 -2.62 -12.13
CA GLU A 68 -7.53 -1.86 -11.91
C GLU A 68 -7.31 -0.80 -10.85
N PRO A 69 -7.25 0.46 -11.23
CA PRO A 69 -6.98 1.53 -10.26
C PRO A 69 -7.92 1.54 -9.07
N GLU A 70 -9.16 1.13 -9.27
CA GLU A 70 -10.12 1.12 -8.19
C GLU A 70 -9.78 0.11 -7.12
N ARG A 71 -8.87 -0.80 -7.40
CA ARG A 71 -8.49 -1.82 -6.45
C ARG A 71 -7.21 -1.52 -5.73
N LEU A 72 -6.76 -0.28 -5.78
CA LEU A 72 -5.49 0.08 -5.17
C LEU A 72 -5.46 -0.31 -3.70
N LYS A 73 -6.50 0.04 -2.96
CA LYS A 73 -6.52 -0.22 -1.53
C LYS A 73 -6.42 -1.70 -1.22
N ALA A 74 -7.24 -2.51 -1.88
CA ALA A 74 -7.22 -3.96 -1.66
C ALA A 74 -5.87 -4.55 -2.05
N TRP A 75 -5.29 -4.04 -3.11
CA TRP A 75 -4.01 -4.53 -3.60
C TRP A 75 -2.89 -4.22 -2.61
N VAL A 76 -2.88 -2.99 -2.09
CA VAL A 76 -1.86 -2.57 -1.13
C VAL A 76 -1.94 -3.43 0.13
N PHE A 77 -3.15 -3.62 0.66
CA PHE A 77 -3.27 -4.36 1.91
C PHE A 77 -3.02 -5.84 1.72
N ARG A 78 -3.22 -6.37 0.51
CA ARG A 78 -2.84 -7.74 0.25
C ARG A 78 -1.32 -7.89 0.28
N ILE A 79 -0.60 -6.92 -0.25
CA ILE A 79 0.85 -6.94 -0.18
C ILE A 79 1.30 -6.87 1.28
N ALA A 80 0.66 -5.99 2.07
CA ALA A 80 1.00 -5.86 3.48
C ALA A 80 0.75 -7.15 4.25
N ARG A 81 -0.38 -7.80 3.96
CA ARG A 81 -0.71 -9.04 4.64
C ARG A 81 0.29 -10.12 4.29
N ASN A 82 0.67 -10.20 3.03
CA ASN A 82 1.63 -11.21 2.61
C ASN A 82 3.00 -10.96 3.23
N ALA A 83 3.41 -9.71 3.30
CA ALA A 83 4.70 -9.37 3.91
C ALA A 83 4.71 -9.74 5.39
N CYS A 84 3.60 -9.46 6.08
CA CYS A 84 3.50 -9.79 7.48
C CYS A 84 3.52 -11.30 7.69
N TYR A 85 2.80 -12.01 6.84
CA TYR A 85 2.74 -13.46 6.93
C TYR A 85 4.13 -14.06 6.73
N LEU A 86 4.87 -13.58 5.76
CA LEU A 86 6.21 -14.07 5.51
C LEU A 86 7.14 -13.74 6.67
N SER A 87 6.96 -12.58 7.28
CA SER A 87 7.76 -12.21 8.42
C SER A 87 7.56 -13.16 9.59
N LEU A 88 6.31 -13.59 9.79
CA LEU A 88 5.99 -14.48 10.88
C LEU A 88 6.57 -15.89 10.70
N ILE A 89 6.63 -16.35 9.48
CA ILE A 89 7.15 -17.69 9.24
C ILE A 89 8.64 -17.72 9.00
N HIS A 90 9.26 -16.55 8.93
CA HIS A 90 10.68 -16.47 8.69
C HIS A 90 11.41 -16.56 9.99
N ILE A 91 11.37 -17.57 10.67
CA ILE A 91 12.01 -17.69 11.96
C ILE A 91 13.16 -18.66 11.96
#